data_7f16a3123a94501ebbf0ba4be0cfed41
#
_entry.id   7f16a3123a94501ebbf0ba4be0cfed41
#
_cell.length_a   1.000
_cell.length_b   1.000
_cell.length_c   1.000
_cell.angle_alpha   90.00
_cell.angle_beta   90.00
_cell.angle_gamma   90.00
#
_symmetry.space_group_name_H-M   'P 1'
#
loop_
_entity.id
_entity.type
_entity.pdbx_description
1 polymer ?
#
loop_
_entity_poly.entity_id
_entity_poly.type
_entity_poly.pdbx_seq_one_letter_code
_entity_poly.pdbx_strand_id
1 'polypeptide(L)'
;MHPKEFKKHLHHDRVVEAIREAEQKTTGEIRVIVSHKHVETPVAEAQKEFVRRGMNHSPGRNSVLIFVAPRSHTFAVIGDTAVHEKCGDEFWQKLAAAMTDYFRKSEFTEGIVHGVKKAGELLTEHFPR
;
A
#
# COMPACT_ATOMS: atom_id res chain seq x y z
N MET A 1 14.17 6.04 10.27
CA MET A 1 12.76 6.19 10.73
C MET A 1 12.56 5.37 11.99
N HIS A 2 12.25 6.03 13.09
CA HIS A 2 11.98 5.36 14.35
C HIS A 2 10.47 5.09 14.48
N PRO A 3 10.01 3.92 15.01
CA PRO A 3 8.58 3.62 15.10
C PRO A 3 7.75 4.67 15.85
N LYS A 4 8.31 5.25 16.92
CA LYS A 4 7.61 6.31 17.66
C LYS A 4 7.46 7.57 16.83
N GLU A 5 8.48 7.94 16.06
CA GLU A 5 8.44 9.09 15.17
C GLU A 5 7.43 8.87 14.05
N PHE A 6 7.39 7.66 13.49
CA PHE A 6 6.42 7.30 12.45
C PHE A 6 4.99 7.49 12.95
N LYS A 7 4.66 6.93 14.13
CA LYS A 7 3.32 7.06 14.72
C LYS A 7 2.95 8.51 14.99
N LYS A 8 3.90 9.28 15.51
CA LYS A 8 3.68 10.69 15.86
C LYS A 8 3.35 11.53 14.63
N HIS A 9 3.94 11.21 13.49
CA HIS A 9 3.79 11.98 12.25
C HIS A 9 2.79 11.36 11.26
N LEU A 10 2.14 10.26 11.63
CA LEU A 10 1.14 9.63 10.77
C LEU A 10 -0.25 10.20 11.06
N HIS A 11 -0.84 10.81 10.03
CA HIS A 11 -2.20 11.32 10.10
C HIS A 11 -3.17 10.28 9.55
N HIS A 12 -3.71 9.45 10.43
CA HIS A 12 -4.59 8.34 10.06
C HIS A 12 -5.81 8.78 9.26
N ASP A 13 -6.42 9.91 9.62
CA ASP A 13 -7.61 10.43 8.94
C ASP A 13 -7.33 10.71 7.46
N ARG A 14 -6.14 11.24 7.15
CA ARG A 14 -5.75 11.53 5.77
C ARG A 14 -5.57 10.26 4.95
N VAL A 15 -5.03 9.21 5.56
CA VAL A 15 -4.85 7.91 4.92
C VAL A 15 -6.22 7.27 4.64
N VAL A 16 -7.11 7.27 5.65
CA VAL A 16 -8.47 6.73 5.51
C VAL A 16 -9.24 7.46 4.42
N GLU A 17 -9.15 8.79 4.39
CA GLU A 17 -9.84 9.59 3.37
C GLU A 17 -9.30 9.30 1.97
N ALA A 18 -7.98 9.15 1.83
CA ALA A 18 -7.37 8.81 0.55
C ALA A 18 -7.84 7.45 0.05
N ILE A 19 -7.94 6.46 0.94
CA ILE A 19 -8.46 5.13 0.61
C ILE A 19 -9.92 5.23 0.14
N ARG A 20 -10.74 5.97 0.89
CA ARG A 20 -12.16 6.16 0.56
C ARG A 20 -12.32 6.76 -0.83
N GLU A 21 -11.58 7.84 -1.12
CA GLU A 21 -11.62 8.49 -2.41
C GLU A 21 -11.15 7.57 -3.54
N ALA A 22 -10.05 6.84 -3.29
CA ALA A 22 -9.49 5.94 -4.27
C ALA A 22 -10.46 4.80 -4.64
N GLU A 23 -11.20 4.29 -3.65
CA GLU A 23 -12.12 3.17 -3.84
C GLU A 23 -13.46 3.57 -4.46
N GLN A 24 -13.77 4.86 -4.53
CA GLN A 24 -15.07 5.30 -5.08
C GLN A 24 -15.26 4.96 -6.55
N LYS A 25 -14.20 4.92 -7.33
CA LYS A 25 -14.26 4.75 -8.78
C LYS A 25 -13.79 3.38 -9.25
N THR A 26 -13.49 2.48 -8.34
CA THR A 26 -12.99 1.14 -8.67
C THR A 26 -13.70 0.07 -7.83
N THR A 27 -13.75 -1.15 -8.35
CA THR A 27 -14.17 -2.32 -7.58
C THR A 27 -13.03 -2.88 -6.74
N GLY A 28 -11.80 -2.40 -6.93
CA GLY A 28 -10.63 -2.85 -6.18
C GLY A 28 -10.65 -2.40 -4.74
N GLU A 29 -9.94 -3.12 -3.89
CA GLU A 29 -9.80 -2.81 -2.46
C GLU A 29 -8.38 -2.38 -2.19
N ILE A 30 -8.21 -1.34 -1.38
CA ILE A 30 -6.89 -0.87 -0.94
C ILE A 30 -6.84 -0.92 0.57
N ARG A 31 -5.80 -1.56 1.12
CA ARG A 31 -5.55 -1.57 2.56
C ARG A 31 -4.13 -1.12 2.87
N VAL A 32 -3.98 -0.46 4.01
CA VAL A 32 -2.70 -0.05 4.55
C VAL A 32 -2.52 -0.72 5.91
N ILE A 33 -1.41 -1.42 6.09
CA ILE A 33 -1.06 -2.06 7.36
C ILE A 33 0.27 -1.50 7.83
N VAL A 34 0.31 -1.03 9.08
CA VAL A 34 1.56 -0.61 9.74
C VAL A 34 1.90 -1.66 10.78
N SER A 35 2.99 -2.38 10.56
CA SER A 35 3.46 -3.41 11.49
C SER A 35 4.42 -2.83 12.50
N HIS A 36 4.27 -3.22 13.76
CA HIS A 36 5.17 -2.79 14.85
C HIS A 36 6.27 -3.81 15.12
N LYS A 37 6.31 -4.87 14.34
CA LYS A 37 7.33 -5.92 14.47
C LYS A 37 8.55 -5.58 13.63
N HIS A 38 9.68 -6.19 13.99
CA HIS A 38 10.84 -6.19 13.12
C HIS A 38 10.56 -7.12 11.92
N VAL A 39 10.79 -6.63 10.72
CA VAL A 39 10.50 -7.37 9.48
C VAL A 39 11.73 -7.33 8.57
N GLU A 40 12.33 -8.48 8.31
CA GLU A 40 13.50 -8.59 7.42
C GLU A 40 13.10 -8.74 5.95
N THR A 41 11.97 -9.41 5.70
CA THR A 41 11.49 -9.70 4.35
C THR A 41 10.08 -9.09 4.17
N PRO A 42 10.00 -7.79 3.86
CA PRO A 42 8.71 -7.12 3.84
C PRO A 42 7.73 -7.67 2.81
N VAL A 43 8.20 -8.12 1.66
CA VAL A 43 7.31 -8.70 0.63
C VAL A 43 6.69 -10.00 1.14
N ALA A 44 7.49 -10.89 1.74
CA ALA A 44 6.99 -12.16 2.28
C ALA A 44 5.98 -11.93 3.41
N GLU A 45 6.28 -10.98 4.33
CA GLU A 45 5.36 -10.64 5.41
C GLU A 45 4.07 -10.03 4.89
N ALA A 46 4.18 -9.15 3.89
CA ALA A 46 3.01 -8.55 3.26
C ALA A 46 2.12 -9.63 2.61
N GLN A 47 2.72 -10.60 1.96
CA GLN A 47 1.98 -11.72 1.36
C GLN A 47 1.24 -12.55 2.42
N LYS A 48 1.87 -12.81 3.55
CA LYS A 48 1.21 -13.50 4.67
C LYS A 48 0.01 -12.72 5.19
N GLU A 49 0.18 -11.42 5.41
CA GLU A 49 -0.90 -10.56 5.88
C GLU A 49 -2.03 -10.46 4.86
N PHE A 50 -1.69 -10.43 3.59
CA PHE A 50 -2.66 -10.40 2.49
C PHE A 50 -3.61 -11.61 2.57
N VAL A 51 -3.04 -12.80 2.68
CA VAL A 51 -3.81 -14.05 2.79
C VAL A 51 -4.56 -14.13 4.12
N ARG A 52 -3.87 -13.81 5.22
CA ARG A 52 -4.45 -13.85 6.57
C ARG A 52 -5.70 -12.99 6.70
N ARG A 53 -5.73 -11.85 6.00
CA ARG A 53 -6.87 -10.93 6.05
C ARG A 53 -7.91 -11.18 4.97
N GLY A 54 -7.76 -12.27 4.23
CA GLY A 54 -8.72 -12.67 3.22
C GLY A 54 -8.72 -11.80 1.97
N MET A 55 -7.69 -11.01 1.76
CA MET A 55 -7.61 -10.12 0.60
C MET A 55 -7.54 -10.88 -0.73
N ASN A 56 -7.05 -12.13 -0.70
CA ASN A 56 -6.99 -12.99 -1.87
C ASN A 56 -8.34 -13.62 -2.24
N HIS A 57 -9.40 -13.29 -1.51
CA HIS A 57 -10.76 -13.81 -1.76
C HIS A 57 -11.68 -12.80 -2.41
N SER A 58 -11.19 -11.62 -2.81
CA SER A 58 -12.03 -10.66 -3.49
C SER A 58 -12.49 -11.21 -4.86
N PRO A 59 -13.74 -10.95 -5.27
CA PRO A 59 -14.26 -11.51 -6.53
C PRO A 59 -13.42 -11.13 -7.77
N GLY A 60 -12.91 -9.92 -7.82
CA GLY A 60 -12.11 -9.45 -8.95
C GLY A 60 -10.63 -9.78 -8.87
N ARG A 61 -10.16 -10.33 -7.75
CA ARG A 61 -8.75 -10.58 -7.48
C ARG A 61 -7.91 -9.32 -7.70
N ASN A 62 -8.45 -8.17 -7.28
CA ASN A 62 -7.92 -6.85 -7.55
C ASN A 62 -7.64 -6.02 -6.30
N SER A 63 -7.28 -6.66 -5.21
CA SER A 63 -6.91 -5.98 -3.97
C SER A 63 -5.44 -5.57 -3.99
N VAL A 64 -5.13 -4.44 -3.33
CA VAL A 64 -3.77 -3.92 -3.16
C VAL A 64 -3.51 -3.69 -1.68
N LEU A 65 -2.37 -4.15 -1.19
CA LEU A 65 -1.93 -3.94 0.18
C LEU A 65 -0.65 -3.10 0.20
N ILE A 66 -0.68 -2.03 0.97
CA ILE A 66 0.51 -1.24 1.30
C ILE A 66 0.89 -1.63 2.73
N PHE A 67 2.03 -2.30 2.87
CA PHE A 67 2.53 -2.81 4.14
C PHE A 67 3.76 -2.01 4.55
N VAL A 68 3.73 -1.42 5.74
CA VAL A 68 4.84 -0.58 6.23
C VAL A 68 5.35 -1.15 7.55
N ALA A 69 6.65 -1.36 7.66
CA ALA A 69 7.32 -1.84 8.87
C ALA A 69 8.37 -0.82 9.32
N PRO A 70 7.96 0.22 10.08
CA PRO A 70 8.86 1.31 10.47
C PRO A 70 10.08 0.86 11.27
N ARG A 71 9.90 -0.15 12.12
CA ARG A 71 10.99 -0.65 12.97
C ARG A 71 12.17 -1.17 12.17
N SER A 72 11.91 -1.73 10.98
CA SER A 72 12.93 -2.28 10.10
C SER A 72 13.25 -1.33 8.94
N HIS A 73 12.65 -0.16 8.90
CA HIS A 73 12.81 0.82 7.81
C HIS A 73 12.45 0.23 6.44
N THR A 74 11.44 -0.66 6.41
CA THR A 74 11.03 -1.35 5.19
C THR A 74 9.54 -1.20 4.92
N PHE A 75 9.17 -1.38 3.66
CA PHE A 75 7.77 -1.45 3.26
C PHE A 75 7.64 -2.32 2.00
N ALA A 76 6.40 -2.72 1.70
CA ALA A 76 6.09 -3.44 0.47
C ALA A 76 4.71 -3.04 -0.02
N VAL A 77 4.55 -3.04 -1.34
CA VAL A 77 3.24 -2.86 -1.97
C VAL A 77 2.99 -4.10 -2.80
N ILE A 78 1.91 -4.81 -2.52
CA ILE A 78 1.55 -6.01 -3.26
C ILE A 78 0.13 -5.91 -3.79
N GLY A 79 -0.06 -6.41 -5.01
CA GLY A 79 -1.37 -6.53 -5.62
C GLY A 79 -1.73 -7.98 -5.84
N ASP A 80 -3.01 -8.28 -5.90
CA ASP A 80 -3.48 -9.62 -6.22
C ASP A 80 -3.24 -9.94 -7.71
N THR A 81 -3.53 -11.16 -8.10
CA THR A 81 -3.19 -11.71 -9.42
C THR A 81 -3.67 -10.86 -10.59
N ALA A 82 -4.92 -10.41 -10.57
CA ALA A 82 -5.45 -9.58 -11.65
C ALA A 82 -4.72 -8.24 -11.77
N VAL A 83 -4.29 -7.67 -10.65
CA VAL A 83 -3.53 -6.41 -10.64
C VAL A 83 -2.15 -6.62 -11.27
N HIS A 84 -1.46 -7.69 -10.91
CA HIS A 84 -0.15 -8.02 -11.49
C HIS A 84 -0.24 -8.25 -13.00
N GLU A 85 -1.26 -8.95 -13.46
CA GLU A 85 -1.44 -9.22 -14.88
C GLU A 85 -1.64 -7.95 -15.71
N LYS A 86 -2.32 -6.95 -15.12
CA LYS A 86 -2.65 -5.70 -15.83
C LYS A 86 -1.54 -4.66 -15.81
N CYS A 87 -0.72 -4.63 -14.75
CA CYS A 87 0.14 -3.48 -14.47
C CYS A 87 1.61 -3.69 -14.74
N GLY A 88 2.12 -4.92 -14.62
CA GLY A 88 3.53 -5.22 -14.81
C GLY A 88 4.41 -4.66 -13.69
N ASP A 89 5.69 -5.07 -13.71
CA ASP A 89 6.65 -4.75 -12.65
C ASP A 89 7.08 -3.29 -12.63
N GLU A 90 7.14 -2.65 -13.78
CA GLU A 90 7.62 -1.27 -13.90
C GLU A 90 6.80 -0.29 -13.04
N PHE A 91 5.47 -0.44 -13.06
CA PHE A 91 4.60 0.40 -12.25
C PHE A 91 4.95 0.29 -10.76
N TRP A 92 5.10 -0.94 -10.28
CA TRP A 92 5.40 -1.19 -8.85
C TRP A 92 6.76 -0.65 -8.45
N GLN A 93 7.76 -0.76 -9.32
CA GLN A 93 9.09 -0.20 -9.06
C GLN A 93 9.06 1.31 -8.96
N LYS A 94 8.34 1.98 -9.85
CA LYS A 94 8.19 3.45 -9.82
C LYS A 94 7.46 3.92 -8.58
N LEU A 95 6.40 3.20 -8.20
CA LEU A 95 5.63 3.51 -7.01
C LEU A 95 6.50 3.38 -5.76
N ALA A 96 7.23 2.28 -5.63
CA ALA A 96 8.11 2.04 -4.49
C ALA A 96 9.19 3.12 -4.40
N ALA A 97 9.78 3.53 -5.52
CA ALA A 97 10.79 4.58 -5.55
C ALA A 97 10.22 5.92 -5.06
N ALA A 98 9.02 6.28 -5.50
CA ALA A 98 8.36 7.51 -5.08
C ALA A 98 8.05 7.50 -3.58
N MET A 99 7.53 6.40 -3.06
CA MET A 99 7.25 6.27 -1.62
C MET A 99 8.55 6.34 -0.79
N THR A 100 9.62 5.73 -1.28
CA THR A 100 10.93 5.79 -0.62
C THR A 100 11.41 7.24 -0.46
N ASP A 101 11.25 8.05 -1.50
CA ASP A 101 11.65 9.46 -1.45
C ASP A 101 10.90 10.23 -0.36
N TYR A 102 9.59 10.01 -0.24
CA TYR A 102 8.82 10.63 0.84
C TYR A 102 9.29 10.18 2.21
N PHE A 103 9.54 8.89 2.38
CA PHE A 103 9.95 8.32 3.67
C PHE A 103 11.35 8.83 4.08
N ARG A 104 12.25 9.04 3.12
CA ARG A 104 13.58 9.62 3.40
C ARG A 104 13.50 11.04 3.94
N LYS A 105 12.47 11.79 3.54
CA LYS A 105 12.22 13.16 4.01
C LYS A 105 11.38 13.19 5.28
N SER A 106 11.11 12.04 5.88
CA SER A 106 10.22 11.90 7.03
C SER A 106 8.78 12.35 6.76
N GLU A 107 8.37 12.34 5.50
CA GLU A 107 7.01 12.68 5.07
C GLU A 107 6.18 11.38 4.98
N PHE A 108 5.93 10.75 6.12
CA PHE A 108 5.34 9.40 6.17
C PHE A 108 3.91 9.36 5.68
N THR A 109 3.08 10.28 6.16
CA THR A 109 1.69 10.38 5.71
C THR A 109 1.63 10.63 4.21
N GLU A 110 2.44 11.55 3.71
CA GLU A 110 2.47 11.89 2.29
C GLU A 110 2.89 10.70 1.43
N GLY A 111 3.87 9.92 1.90
CA GLY A 111 4.32 8.73 1.19
C GLY A 111 3.23 7.67 1.07
N ILE A 112 2.52 7.42 2.15
CA ILE A 112 1.42 6.45 2.17
C ILE A 112 0.24 6.95 1.32
N VAL A 113 -0.14 8.23 1.48
CA VAL A 113 -1.22 8.83 0.69
C VAL A 113 -0.89 8.80 -0.81
N HIS A 114 0.36 9.10 -1.17
CA HIS A 114 0.80 9.02 -2.57
C HIS A 114 0.62 7.59 -3.11
N GLY A 115 1.05 6.59 -2.32
CA GLY A 115 0.89 5.18 -2.70
C GLY A 115 -0.58 4.80 -2.90
N VAL A 116 -1.45 5.24 -2.00
CA VAL A 116 -2.89 4.98 -2.09
C VAL A 116 -3.48 5.63 -3.35
N LYS A 117 -3.13 6.89 -3.63
CA LYS A 117 -3.65 7.61 -4.80
C LYS A 117 -3.21 6.93 -6.10
N LYS A 118 -1.95 6.56 -6.21
CA LYS A 118 -1.44 5.91 -7.41
C LYS A 118 -2.04 4.52 -7.62
N ALA A 119 -2.19 3.75 -6.55
CA ALA A 119 -2.87 2.47 -6.61
C ALA A 119 -4.33 2.66 -7.04
N GLY A 120 -5.00 3.68 -6.50
CA GLY A 120 -6.38 4.00 -6.86
C GLY A 120 -6.54 4.37 -8.33
N GLU A 121 -5.64 5.19 -8.87
CA GLU A 121 -5.65 5.56 -10.29
C GLU A 121 -5.51 4.32 -11.18
N LEU A 122 -4.60 3.45 -10.81
CA LEU A 122 -4.36 2.21 -11.54
C LEU A 122 -5.58 1.29 -11.50
N LEU A 123 -6.15 1.10 -10.31
CA LEU A 123 -7.33 0.26 -10.15
C LEU A 123 -8.54 0.84 -10.90
N THR A 124 -8.70 2.16 -10.89
CA THR A 124 -9.78 2.82 -11.63
C THR A 124 -9.63 2.60 -13.14
N GLU A 125 -8.41 2.62 -13.65
CA GLU A 125 -8.15 2.39 -15.07
C GLU A 125 -8.51 0.97 -15.50
N HIS A 126 -8.14 -0.02 -14.71
CA HIS A 126 -8.28 -1.44 -15.08
C HIS A 126 -9.51 -2.13 -14.48
N PHE A 127 -10.04 -1.61 -13.38
CA PHE A 127 -11.17 -2.19 -12.65
C PHE A 127 -12.16 -1.10 -12.24
N PRO A 128 -12.76 -0.39 -13.21
CA PRO A 128 -13.72 0.68 -12.91
C PRO A 128 -15.01 0.14 -12.33
N ARG A 129 -15.67 0.96 -11.53
CA ARG A 129 -17.04 0.66 -11.09
C ARG A 129 -18.03 0.90 -12.21
#